data_b41038a1cffb477534c5a1623633d739
#
_entry.id   b41038a1cffb477534c5a1623633d739
#
_cell.length_a   1.000
_cell.length_b   1.000
_cell.length_c   1.000
_cell.angle_alpha   90.00
_cell.angle_beta   90.00
_cell.angle_gamma   90.00
#
_symmetry.space_group_name_H-M   'P 1'
#
loop_
_entity.id
_entity.type
_entity.pdbx_description
1 polymer ?
#
loop_
_entity_poly.entity_id
_entity_poly.type
_entity_poly.pdbx_seq_one_letter_code
_entity_poly.pdbx_strand_id
1 'polypeptide(L)'
;MNIKGIFYVVTKTAMTDTFGEERWKEFMTKLAQKDKYFGQVIMSITPIPAEKLIVIFDDMCREFFDNDKSAYEMFGKVGAKYALSPEGPYKSFMLTKDLKQFIEISLPKIYSMYFDGGAAIARLENNVAHLKVTGIDMKNVYFEQMLRGYFQKAIKMFGKKSTAKTIRSLAAGDKDIYFQYELRDA
;
A
#
# COMPACT_ATOMS: atom_id res chain seq x y z
N MET A 1 -9.76 11.22 5.16
CA MET A 1 -8.80 10.90 4.07
C MET A 1 -9.45 9.93 3.11
N ASN A 2 -9.27 10.14 1.79
CA ASN A 2 -9.66 9.17 0.78
C ASN A 2 -8.42 8.52 0.17
N ILE A 3 -8.63 7.33 -0.34
CA ILE A 3 -7.64 6.54 -1.09
C ILE A 3 -8.15 6.45 -2.52
N LYS A 4 -7.31 6.71 -3.51
CA LYS A 4 -7.73 6.65 -4.91
C LYS A 4 -8.04 5.22 -5.31
N GLY A 5 -9.10 5.06 -6.11
CA GLY A 5 -9.60 3.76 -6.54
C GLY A 5 -8.59 2.91 -7.31
N ILE A 6 -7.51 3.51 -7.81
CA ILE A 6 -6.39 2.75 -8.39
C ILE A 6 -5.84 1.72 -7.40
N PHE A 7 -5.85 2.03 -6.07
CA PHE A 7 -5.42 1.08 -5.06
C PHE A 7 -6.33 -0.16 -5.02
N TYR A 8 -7.64 0.05 -5.08
CA TYR A 8 -8.62 -1.03 -5.18
C TYR A 8 -8.44 -1.84 -6.47
N VAL A 9 -8.26 -1.17 -7.61
CA VAL A 9 -8.10 -1.83 -8.92
C VAL A 9 -6.87 -2.75 -8.91
N VAL A 10 -5.74 -2.26 -8.40
CA VAL A 10 -4.50 -3.06 -8.25
C VAL A 10 -4.73 -4.25 -7.30
N THR A 11 -5.41 -4.03 -6.18
CA THR A 11 -5.74 -5.09 -5.23
C THR A 11 -6.67 -6.13 -5.87
N LYS A 12 -7.73 -5.70 -6.57
CA LYS A 12 -8.62 -6.60 -7.31
C LYS A 12 -7.82 -7.48 -8.28
N THR A 13 -6.97 -6.88 -9.13
CA THR A 13 -6.14 -7.64 -10.08
C THR A 13 -5.32 -8.71 -9.37
N ALA A 14 -4.62 -8.34 -8.29
CA ALA A 14 -3.82 -9.29 -7.54
C ALA A 14 -4.62 -10.44 -6.93
N MET A 15 -5.81 -10.15 -6.41
CA MET A 15 -6.69 -11.14 -5.81
C MET A 15 -7.31 -12.06 -6.86
N THR A 16 -7.75 -11.52 -8.01
CA THR A 16 -8.30 -12.32 -9.10
C THR A 16 -7.26 -13.24 -9.73
N ASP A 17 -6.01 -12.77 -9.88
CA ASP A 17 -4.90 -13.60 -10.38
C ASP A 17 -4.54 -14.74 -9.42
N THR A 18 -4.74 -14.52 -8.11
CA THR A 18 -4.35 -15.51 -7.09
C THR A 18 -5.48 -16.50 -6.77
N PHE A 19 -6.71 -16.02 -6.66
CA PHE A 19 -7.85 -16.79 -6.15
C PHE A 19 -8.96 -17.03 -7.18
N GLY A 20 -8.86 -16.40 -8.36
CA GLY A 20 -9.85 -16.48 -9.43
C GLY A 20 -10.91 -15.37 -9.36
N GLU A 21 -11.45 -15.03 -10.54
CA GLU A 21 -12.41 -13.93 -10.69
C GLU A 21 -13.76 -14.23 -10.02
N GLU A 22 -14.24 -15.47 -10.10
CA GLU A 22 -15.54 -15.87 -9.52
C GLU A 22 -15.50 -15.72 -7.98
N ARG A 23 -14.42 -16.15 -7.34
CA ARG A 23 -14.28 -16.03 -5.88
C ARG A 23 -14.20 -14.56 -5.44
N TRP A 24 -13.54 -13.71 -6.22
CA TRP A 24 -13.54 -12.27 -5.97
C TRP A 24 -14.94 -11.67 -6.11
N LYS A 25 -15.67 -12.05 -7.12
CA LYS A 25 -17.05 -11.59 -7.37
C LYS A 25 -18.01 -11.99 -6.24
N GLU A 26 -17.92 -13.24 -5.77
CA GLU A 26 -18.68 -13.71 -4.60
C GLU A 26 -18.34 -12.90 -3.35
N PHE A 27 -17.06 -12.65 -3.11
CA PHE A 27 -16.58 -11.82 -1.99
C PHE A 27 -17.18 -10.41 -2.05
N MET A 28 -17.11 -9.73 -3.19
CA MET A 28 -17.67 -8.39 -3.36
C MET A 28 -19.19 -8.37 -3.25
N THR A 29 -19.87 -9.42 -3.69
CA THR A 29 -21.33 -9.57 -3.52
C THR A 29 -21.70 -9.66 -2.04
N LYS A 30 -20.98 -10.45 -1.25
CA LYS A 30 -21.18 -10.54 0.21
C LYS A 30 -20.94 -9.16 0.90
N LEU A 31 -19.92 -8.43 0.46
CA LEU A 31 -19.65 -7.07 0.96
C LEU A 31 -20.79 -6.09 0.63
N ALA A 32 -21.30 -6.12 -0.62
CA ALA A 32 -22.38 -5.26 -1.06
C ALA A 32 -23.71 -5.53 -0.32
N GLN A 33 -23.94 -6.78 0.14
CA GLN A 33 -25.08 -7.11 1.00
C GLN A 33 -24.99 -6.48 2.39
N LYS A 34 -23.75 -6.33 2.91
CA LYS A 34 -23.51 -5.69 4.22
C LYS A 34 -23.57 -4.15 4.13
N ASP A 35 -23.04 -3.59 3.04
CA ASP A 35 -22.99 -2.16 2.80
C ASP A 35 -23.11 -1.86 1.30
N LYS A 36 -24.18 -1.14 0.94
CA LYS A 36 -24.50 -0.74 -0.44
C LYS A 36 -23.36 0.02 -1.13
N TYR A 37 -22.47 0.64 -0.36
CA TYR A 37 -21.26 1.30 -0.89
C TYR A 37 -20.46 0.36 -1.80
N PHE A 38 -20.33 -0.91 -1.44
CA PHE A 38 -19.53 -1.88 -2.19
C PHE A 38 -20.21 -2.45 -3.42
N GLY A 39 -21.49 -2.10 -3.65
CA GLY A 39 -22.22 -2.44 -4.89
C GLY A 39 -21.95 -1.50 -6.06
N GLN A 40 -21.26 -0.38 -5.83
CA GLN A 40 -20.92 0.57 -6.90
C GLN A 40 -19.68 0.14 -7.71
N VAL A 41 -19.59 0.65 -8.93
CA VAL A 41 -18.39 0.48 -9.76
C VAL A 41 -17.28 1.39 -9.23
N ILE A 42 -16.16 0.80 -8.82
CA ILE A 42 -14.97 1.51 -8.36
C ILE A 42 -13.96 1.56 -9.51
N MET A 43 -13.74 2.75 -10.05
CA MET A 43 -12.74 3.03 -11.07
C MET A 43 -11.43 3.55 -10.44
N SER A 44 -10.35 3.58 -11.20
CA SER A 44 -9.03 4.04 -10.72
C SER A 44 -9.01 5.45 -10.14
N ILE A 45 -9.91 6.32 -10.60
CA ILE A 45 -10.04 7.72 -10.14
C ILE A 45 -11.07 7.89 -9.01
N THR A 46 -11.87 6.88 -8.68
CA THR A 46 -12.90 6.95 -7.65
C THR A 46 -12.26 7.22 -6.27
N PRO A 47 -12.66 8.27 -5.54
CA PRO A 47 -12.21 8.46 -4.17
C PRO A 47 -12.90 7.43 -3.26
N ILE A 48 -12.14 6.64 -2.54
CA ILE A 48 -12.63 5.63 -1.59
C ILE A 48 -12.32 6.17 -0.19
N PRO A 49 -13.33 6.39 0.69
CA PRO A 49 -13.06 6.68 2.08
C PRO A 49 -12.15 5.62 2.69
N ALA A 50 -11.12 6.04 3.42
CA ALA A 50 -10.10 5.12 3.91
C ALA A 50 -10.68 4.02 4.81
N GLU A 51 -11.69 4.35 5.62
CA GLU A 51 -12.43 3.38 6.44
C GLU A 51 -13.12 2.29 5.61
N LYS A 52 -13.61 2.62 4.40
CA LYS A 52 -14.19 1.61 3.50
C LYS A 52 -13.15 0.66 2.93
N LEU A 53 -11.95 1.17 2.63
CA LEU A 53 -10.85 0.30 2.19
C LEU A 53 -10.40 -0.65 3.31
N ILE A 54 -10.35 -0.17 4.55
CA ILE A 54 -10.04 -1.02 5.71
C ILE A 54 -11.07 -2.14 5.85
N VAL A 55 -12.37 -1.87 5.64
CA VAL A 55 -13.40 -2.92 5.65
C VAL A 55 -13.13 -3.97 4.59
N ILE A 56 -12.77 -3.56 3.36
CA ILE A 56 -12.40 -4.52 2.29
C ILE A 56 -11.23 -5.41 2.76
N PHE A 57 -10.17 -4.82 3.29
CA PHE A 57 -8.99 -5.57 3.72
C PHE A 57 -9.25 -6.49 4.92
N ASP A 58 -10.05 -6.04 5.88
CA ASP A 58 -10.45 -6.87 7.02
C ASP A 58 -11.28 -8.07 6.57
N ASP A 59 -12.22 -7.87 5.66
CA ASP A 59 -13.02 -8.96 5.10
C ASP A 59 -12.17 -9.86 4.17
N MET A 60 -11.19 -9.32 3.44
CA MET A 60 -10.21 -10.12 2.70
C MET A 60 -9.39 -11.02 3.63
N CYS A 61 -8.92 -10.50 4.77
CA CYS A 61 -8.21 -11.31 5.75
C CYS A 61 -9.07 -12.48 6.21
N ARG A 62 -10.36 -12.24 6.48
CA ARG A 62 -11.29 -13.30 6.92
C ARG A 62 -11.59 -14.33 5.83
N GLU A 63 -11.81 -13.90 4.60
CA GLU A 63 -12.28 -14.76 3.51
C GLU A 63 -11.15 -15.56 2.85
N PHE A 64 -9.93 -15.00 2.77
CA PHE A 64 -8.84 -15.54 1.95
C PHE A 64 -7.59 -15.93 2.76
N PHE A 65 -7.48 -15.50 4.02
CA PHE A 65 -6.25 -15.63 4.80
C PHE A 65 -6.50 -16.07 6.25
N ASP A 66 -7.55 -16.83 6.51
CA ASP A 66 -7.89 -17.39 7.83
C ASP A 66 -7.87 -16.35 8.97
N ASN A 67 -8.29 -15.11 8.64
CA ASN A 67 -8.26 -13.93 9.53
C ASN A 67 -6.85 -13.52 10.00
N ASP A 68 -5.80 -13.94 9.29
CA ASP A 68 -4.43 -13.50 9.58
C ASP A 68 -4.22 -12.04 9.15
N LYS A 69 -4.14 -11.14 10.12
CA LYS A 69 -3.91 -9.70 9.88
C LYS A 69 -2.49 -9.38 9.40
N SER A 70 -1.52 -10.31 9.47
CA SER A 70 -0.21 -10.12 8.85
C SER A 70 -0.30 -10.00 7.32
N ALA A 71 -1.41 -10.46 6.73
CA ALA A 71 -1.73 -10.28 5.31
C ALA A 71 -1.76 -8.81 4.87
N TYR A 72 -1.99 -7.84 5.76
CA TYR A 72 -1.92 -6.42 5.40
C TYR A 72 -0.54 -6.00 4.87
N GLU A 73 0.55 -6.48 5.48
CA GLU A 73 1.88 -6.22 4.95
C GLU A 73 2.08 -6.83 3.55
N MET A 74 1.53 -8.04 3.36
CA MET A 74 1.54 -8.69 2.05
C MET A 74 0.71 -7.90 1.02
N PHE A 75 -0.47 -7.36 1.37
CA PHE A 75 -1.26 -6.52 0.46
C PHE A 75 -0.45 -5.32 -0.03
N GLY A 76 0.30 -4.67 0.86
CA GLY A 76 1.22 -3.61 0.47
C GLY A 76 2.29 -4.07 -0.52
N LYS A 77 2.94 -5.21 -0.24
CA LYS A 77 3.97 -5.80 -1.12
C LYS A 77 3.42 -6.16 -2.50
N VAL A 78 2.23 -6.76 -2.53
CA VAL A 78 1.55 -7.12 -3.78
C VAL A 78 1.15 -5.86 -4.54
N GLY A 79 0.57 -4.87 -3.86
CA GLY A 79 0.23 -3.57 -4.46
C GLY A 79 1.42 -2.90 -5.14
N ALA A 80 2.60 -2.86 -4.49
CA ALA A 80 3.80 -2.31 -5.10
C ALA A 80 4.26 -3.13 -6.32
N LYS A 81 4.23 -4.47 -6.22
CA LYS A 81 4.60 -5.35 -7.35
C LYS A 81 3.78 -5.05 -8.60
N TYR A 82 2.44 -4.96 -8.47
CA TYR A 82 1.57 -4.69 -9.60
C TYR A 82 1.72 -3.26 -10.11
N ALA A 83 1.73 -2.27 -9.22
CA ALA A 83 1.77 -0.86 -9.60
C ALA A 83 3.06 -0.45 -10.32
N LEU A 84 4.20 -1.03 -9.91
CA LEU A 84 5.53 -0.71 -10.41
C LEU A 84 6.06 -1.71 -11.45
N SER A 85 5.28 -2.75 -11.80
CA SER A 85 5.65 -3.70 -12.86
C SER A 85 5.69 -3.00 -14.24
N PRO A 86 6.30 -3.64 -15.26
CA PRO A 86 6.33 -3.08 -16.63
C PRO A 86 4.95 -2.73 -17.19
N GLU A 87 3.90 -3.44 -16.78
CA GLU A 87 2.51 -3.21 -17.18
C GLU A 87 1.73 -2.34 -16.17
N GLY A 88 2.37 -1.99 -15.05
CA GLY A 88 1.73 -1.25 -13.96
C GLY A 88 1.53 0.24 -14.28
N PRO A 89 0.55 0.86 -13.59
CA PRO A 89 0.21 2.27 -13.81
C PRO A 89 1.34 3.24 -13.42
N TYR A 90 2.28 2.82 -12.58
CA TYR A 90 3.37 3.63 -12.07
C TYR A 90 4.76 3.16 -12.54
N LYS A 91 4.82 2.38 -13.62
CA LYS A 91 6.06 1.88 -14.22
C LYS A 91 7.08 2.98 -14.53
N SER A 92 6.63 4.18 -14.88
CA SER A 92 7.52 5.30 -15.20
C SER A 92 8.45 5.71 -14.05
N PHE A 93 8.06 5.45 -12.79
CA PHE A 93 8.92 5.71 -11.63
C PHE A 93 10.12 4.75 -11.54
N MET A 94 10.04 3.60 -12.23
CA MET A 94 11.13 2.62 -12.28
C MET A 94 12.15 2.91 -13.39
N LEU A 95 11.93 3.94 -14.20
CA LEU A 95 12.86 4.32 -15.30
C LEU A 95 14.11 5.06 -14.79
N THR A 96 14.05 5.67 -13.59
CA THR A 96 15.26 6.22 -12.98
C THR A 96 16.22 5.09 -12.59
N LYS A 97 17.52 5.34 -12.78
CA LYS A 97 18.61 4.43 -12.34
C LYS A 97 19.23 4.87 -11.03
N ASP A 98 18.81 6.00 -10.49
CA ASP A 98 19.32 6.57 -9.24
C ASP A 98 18.43 6.17 -8.06
N LEU A 99 18.97 5.34 -7.18
CA LEU A 99 18.28 4.86 -5.97
C LEU A 99 17.89 6.03 -5.05
N LYS A 100 18.75 7.04 -4.91
CA LYS A 100 18.46 8.21 -4.07
C LYS A 100 17.28 8.99 -4.63
N GLN A 101 17.28 9.26 -5.92
CA GLN A 101 16.15 9.90 -6.61
C GLN A 101 14.85 9.08 -6.47
N PHE A 102 14.94 7.76 -6.60
CA PHE A 102 13.78 6.88 -6.42
C PHE A 102 13.21 7.00 -4.99
N ILE A 103 14.06 6.92 -3.97
CA ILE A 103 13.63 6.99 -2.57
C ILE A 103 13.12 8.39 -2.23
N GLU A 104 13.88 9.45 -2.52
CA GLU A 104 13.60 10.80 -2.01
C GLU A 104 12.52 11.54 -2.82
N ILE A 105 12.31 11.19 -4.09
CA ILE A 105 11.37 11.87 -4.97
C ILE A 105 10.23 10.95 -5.41
N SER A 106 10.57 9.75 -5.93
CA SER A 106 9.54 8.89 -6.53
C SER A 106 8.60 8.28 -5.47
N LEU A 107 9.11 7.77 -4.36
CA LEU A 107 8.27 7.16 -3.31
C LEU A 107 7.28 8.17 -2.68
N PRO A 108 7.69 9.41 -2.30
CA PRO A 108 6.73 10.43 -1.85
C PRO A 108 5.67 10.77 -2.90
N LYS A 109 6.06 10.87 -4.17
CA LYS A 109 5.12 11.16 -5.25
C LYS A 109 4.14 10.00 -5.48
N ILE A 110 4.60 8.76 -5.42
CA ILE A 110 3.72 7.58 -5.50
C ILE A 110 2.70 7.61 -4.35
N TYR A 111 3.11 7.95 -3.12
CA TYR A 111 2.19 8.11 -1.99
C TYR A 111 1.07 9.10 -2.33
N SER A 112 1.40 10.31 -2.82
CA SER A 112 0.41 11.33 -3.19
C SER A 112 -0.50 10.93 -4.36
N MET A 113 -0.10 9.93 -5.15
CA MET A 113 -0.95 9.38 -6.21
C MET A 113 -2.00 8.40 -5.69
N TYR A 114 -1.79 7.82 -4.51
CA TYR A 114 -2.76 6.94 -3.86
C TYR A 114 -3.66 7.65 -2.86
N PHE A 115 -3.12 8.62 -2.12
CA PHE A 115 -3.77 9.22 -0.96
C PHE A 115 -3.99 10.72 -1.18
N ASP A 116 -5.18 11.22 -0.82
CA ASP A 116 -5.51 12.66 -0.87
C ASP A 116 -5.21 13.38 0.45
N GLY A 117 -4.79 12.65 1.48
CA GLY A 117 -4.47 13.18 2.79
C GLY A 117 -3.04 12.84 3.22
N GLY A 118 -2.46 13.75 3.97
CA GLY A 118 -1.09 13.63 4.46
C GLY A 118 -0.03 13.82 3.38
N ALA A 119 1.21 13.63 3.80
CA ALA A 119 2.38 13.67 2.91
C ALA A 119 3.42 12.63 3.33
N ALA A 120 4.06 12.00 2.34
CA ALA A 120 5.25 11.21 2.57
C ALA A 120 6.49 12.07 2.33
N ILE A 121 7.50 11.89 3.16
CA ILE A 121 8.83 12.49 3.03
C ILE A 121 9.83 11.37 3.18
N ALA A 122 10.80 11.30 2.27
CA ALA A 122 11.83 10.27 2.32
C ALA A 122 13.23 10.84 2.14
N ARG A 123 14.23 10.17 2.74
CA ARG A 123 15.66 10.45 2.61
C ARG A 123 16.46 9.16 2.58
N LEU A 124 17.54 9.16 1.85
CA LEU A 124 18.54 8.08 1.85
C LEU A 124 19.83 8.59 2.48
N GLU A 125 20.20 8.04 3.63
CA GLU A 125 21.40 8.39 4.37
C GLU A 125 22.14 7.11 4.80
N ASN A 126 23.42 6.97 4.47
CA ASN A 126 24.26 5.84 4.89
C ASN A 126 23.62 4.44 4.68
N ASN A 127 23.07 4.19 3.52
CA ASN A 127 22.33 2.95 3.18
C ASN A 127 21.08 2.71 4.05
N VAL A 128 20.54 3.72 4.68
CA VAL A 128 19.26 3.67 5.38
C VAL A 128 18.26 4.59 4.67
N ALA A 129 17.16 4.04 4.19
CA ALA A 129 16.06 4.85 3.70
C ALA A 129 15.14 5.20 4.87
N HIS A 130 14.98 6.49 5.12
CA HIS A 130 14.09 7.07 6.12
C HIS A 130 12.81 7.52 5.44
N LEU A 131 11.66 7.03 5.88
CA LEU A 131 10.38 7.38 5.28
C LEU A 131 9.38 7.75 6.36
N LYS A 132 8.85 8.97 6.27
CA LYS A 132 7.85 9.51 7.20
C LYS A 132 6.56 9.79 6.46
N VAL A 133 5.42 9.48 7.10
CA VAL A 133 4.09 9.88 6.65
C VAL A 133 3.46 10.74 7.74
N THR A 134 3.06 11.96 7.36
CA THR A 134 2.53 12.97 8.28
C THR A 134 1.17 13.47 7.82
N GLY A 135 0.39 14.09 8.71
CA GLY A 135 -0.87 14.75 8.35
C GLY A 135 -2.00 13.80 7.99
N ILE A 136 -1.95 12.56 8.44
CA ILE A 136 -3.07 11.61 8.38
C ILE A 136 -3.65 11.40 9.77
N ASP A 137 -4.95 11.13 9.82
CA ASP A 137 -5.71 10.89 11.06
C ASP A 137 -6.06 9.42 11.30
N MET A 138 -5.64 8.54 10.39
CA MET A 138 -5.92 7.12 10.48
C MET A 138 -4.98 6.39 11.44
N LYS A 139 -5.48 6.06 12.63
CA LYS A 139 -4.77 5.30 13.67
C LYS A 139 -5.07 3.80 13.54
N ASN A 140 -4.47 3.15 12.53
CA ASN A 140 -4.68 1.73 12.26
C ASN A 140 -3.32 1.06 12.01
N VAL A 141 -2.90 0.17 12.91
CA VAL A 141 -1.60 -0.52 12.84
C VAL A 141 -1.48 -1.39 11.58
N TYR A 142 -2.57 -1.98 11.11
CA TYR A 142 -2.53 -2.83 9.91
C TYR A 142 -2.38 -2.00 8.65
N PHE A 143 -3.01 -0.83 8.58
CA PHE A 143 -2.77 0.14 7.51
C PHE A 143 -1.30 0.58 7.45
N GLU A 144 -0.68 0.84 8.61
CA GLU A 144 0.75 1.14 8.69
C GLU A 144 1.63 -0.03 8.20
N GLN A 145 1.28 -1.26 8.55
CA GLN A 145 1.96 -2.47 8.05
C GLN A 145 1.85 -2.59 6.53
N MET A 146 0.69 -2.27 5.96
CA MET A 146 0.49 -2.22 4.52
C MET A 146 1.40 -1.19 3.84
N LEU A 147 1.48 0.03 4.37
CA LEU A 147 2.39 1.06 3.88
C LEU A 147 3.85 0.59 3.96
N ARG A 148 4.25 0.02 5.10
CA ARG A 148 5.58 -0.54 5.31
C ARG A 148 5.93 -1.59 4.26
N GLY A 149 5.01 -2.52 4.01
CA GLY A 149 5.18 -3.56 3.00
C GLY A 149 5.29 -3.01 1.58
N TYR A 150 4.47 -2.01 1.24
CA TYR A 150 4.52 -1.34 -0.06
C TYR A 150 5.89 -0.73 -0.33
N PHE A 151 6.38 0.12 0.57
CA PHE A 151 7.67 0.78 0.39
C PHE A 151 8.84 -0.21 0.40
N GLN A 152 8.80 -1.23 1.25
CA GLN A 152 9.82 -2.29 1.27
C GLN A 152 9.89 -3.02 -0.08
N LYS A 153 8.74 -3.36 -0.65
CA LYS A 153 8.69 -4.05 -1.96
C LYS A 153 9.13 -3.14 -3.09
N ALA A 154 8.75 -1.86 -3.08
CA ALA A 154 9.20 -0.88 -4.06
C ALA A 154 10.73 -0.75 -4.08
N ILE A 155 11.37 -0.65 -2.91
CA ILE A 155 12.83 -0.65 -2.75
C ILE A 155 13.43 -1.95 -3.29
N LYS A 156 12.83 -3.10 -2.98
CA LYS A 156 13.29 -4.40 -3.48
C LYS A 156 13.23 -4.49 -5.01
N MET A 157 12.20 -3.94 -5.63
CA MET A 157 12.08 -3.91 -7.10
C MET A 157 13.15 -3.04 -7.75
N PHE A 158 13.68 -2.07 -7.03
CA PHE A 158 14.84 -1.27 -7.45
C PHE A 158 16.20 -2.00 -7.28
N GLY A 159 16.19 -3.28 -6.92
CA GLY A 159 17.40 -4.12 -6.83
C GLY A 159 18.09 -4.08 -5.46
N LYS A 160 17.42 -3.63 -4.38
CA LYS A 160 18.00 -3.64 -3.03
C LYS A 160 17.21 -4.54 -2.09
N LYS A 161 17.88 -5.38 -1.32
CA LYS A 161 17.29 -6.02 -0.13
C LYS A 161 17.15 -5.00 0.97
N SER A 162 16.13 -5.13 1.81
CA SER A 162 15.96 -4.23 2.94
C SER A 162 15.35 -4.92 4.15
N THR A 163 15.77 -4.48 5.33
CA THR A 163 15.13 -4.82 6.61
C THR A 163 14.35 -3.60 7.09
N ALA A 164 13.04 -3.75 7.28
CA ALA A 164 12.16 -2.66 7.68
C ALA A 164 12.00 -2.61 9.20
N LYS A 165 12.07 -1.41 9.78
CA LYS A 165 11.74 -1.11 11.19
C LYS A 165 10.69 -0.01 11.25
N THR A 166 9.67 -0.17 12.10
CA THR A 166 8.75 0.91 12.48
C THR A 166 9.38 1.64 13.67
N ILE A 167 9.67 2.93 13.51
CA ILE A 167 10.27 3.76 14.54
C ILE A 167 9.20 4.57 15.28
N ARG A 168 8.16 5.03 14.57
CA ARG A 168 6.98 5.69 15.12
C ARG A 168 5.72 5.19 14.46
N SER A 169 4.62 5.15 15.20
CA SER A 169 3.33 4.65 14.79
C SER A 169 2.22 5.56 15.33
N LEU A 170 1.37 6.08 14.45
CA LEU A 170 0.15 6.80 14.85
C LEU A 170 -0.79 5.93 15.69
N ALA A 171 -0.87 4.64 15.37
CA ALA A 171 -1.67 3.68 16.13
C ALA A 171 -1.14 3.49 17.55
N ALA A 172 0.15 3.68 17.79
CA ALA A 172 0.78 3.68 19.11
C ALA A 172 0.71 5.03 19.83
N GLY A 173 0.16 6.07 19.19
CA GLY A 173 0.01 7.40 19.78
C GLY A 173 1.09 8.42 19.37
N ASP A 174 2.00 8.05 18.46
CA ASP A 174 2.97 8.98 17.92
C ASP A 174 2.30 10.04 17.01
N LYS A 175 3.01 11.12 16.70
CA LYS A 175 2.54 12.22 15.85
C LYS A 175 2.58 11.95 14.34
N ASP A 176 3.33 10.95 13.93
CA ASP A 176 3.54 10.57 12.54
C ASP A 176 3.87 9.06 12.44
N ILE A 177 3.86 8.54 11.22
CA ILE A 177 4.42 7.21 10.93
C ILE A 177 5.86 7.40 10.47
N TYR A 178 6.79 6.63 11.03
CA TYR A 178 8.17 6.66 10.59
C TYR A 178 8.74 5.26 10.45
N PHE A 179 9.19 4.95 9.24
CA PHE A 179 9.87 3.70 8.90
C PHE A 179 11.35 3.96 8.58
N GLN A 180 12.18 2.99 8.93
CA GLN A 180 13.56 2.87 8.46
C GLN A 180 13.72 1.57 7.70
N TYR A 181 14.44 1.63 6.58
CA TYR A 181 14.79 0.47 5.76
C TYR A 181 16.31 0.42 5.64
N GLU A 182 16.95 -0.53 6.34
CA GLU A 182 18.38 -0.80 6.20
C GLU A 182 18.61 -1.53 4.88
N LEU A 183 19.35 -0.91 3.96
CA LEU A 183 19.56 -1.41 2.59
C LEU A 183 20.83 -2.25 2.50
N ARG A 184 20.75 -3.33 1.70
CA ARG A 184 21.87 -4.21 1.36
C ARG A 184 21.80 -4.52 -0.13
N ASP A 185 22.93 -4.87 -0.71
CA ASP A 185 22.96 -5.36 -2.09
C ASP A 185 22.17 -6.67 -2.20
N ALA A 186 21.59 -6.89 -3.38
CA ALA A 186 20.69 -8.03 -3.65
C ALA A 186 21.42 -9.37 -3.72
#